data_5c53e02df595014901073036ff30785c
#
_entry.id   5c53e02df595014901073036ff30785c
#
_cell.length_a   1.000
_cell.length_b   1.000
_cell.length_c   1.000
_cell.angle_alpha   90.00
_cell.angle_beta   90.00
_cell.angle_gamma   90.00
#
_symmetry.space_group_name_H-M   'P 1'
#
loop_
_entity.id
_entity.type
_entity.pdbx_description
1 polymer ?
#
loop_
_entity_poly.entity_id
_entity_poly.type
_entity_poly.pdbx_seq_one_letter_code
_entity_poly.pdbx_strand_id
1 'polypeptide(L)'
;MYKRLFVNILNTENGHNTSTYGASAARYVPPHAGQRNRKPLKQHIMKTKKILYLFLLPLIFTACETKDIPVYTSDDAALYFQRTASYIWGSTTVTYSNSTEFTFAGAAAEKNSVTYSAEVRTMGNVTDYDRPFKVEIDKEMSTGIQGVHFDTNLDTLKIKAGKSNAYVRITFYRTPDLLDSTLTVVLHLIENEHFNARIDEYKKTNQWNSSSENLDGTRYTFKFNEQYSEPTYWSWFGEGFLGPWTPQKYIVVNSVMGWTVNDWSQAGQAGAKVSYGRLGFAAKAVRNYLQEQADNDTPVKDKDGSYMQLADGYTVDYSRYE
;
A
#
# COMPACT_ATOMS: atom_id res chain seq x y z
N MET A 1 0.47 -7.86 -17.28
CA MET A 1 0.24 -6.65 -16.46
C MET A 1 -0.55 -7.05 -15.22
N TYR A 2 -0.13 -6.71 -14.01
CA TYR A 2 -0.27 -7.53 -12.80
C TYR A 2 -1.30 -7.00 -11.81
N LYS A 3 -1.99 -7.93 -11.10
CA LYS A 3 -3.01 -7.69 -10.08
C LYS A 3 -2.43 -6.94 -8.88
N ARG A 4 -3.10 -5.91 -8.41
CA ARG A 4 -2.92 -5.35 -7.08
C ARG A 4 -3.61 -6.25 -6.06
N LEU A 5 -2.85 -6.97 -5.26
CA LEU A 5 -3.36 -7.64 -4.09
C LEU A 5 -3.04 -6.76 -2.88
N PHE A 6 -4.08 -6.27 -2.21
CA PHE A 6 -3.93 -5.63 -0.90
C PHE A 6 -3.79 -6.74 0.14
N VAL A 7 -2.60 -6.90 0.70
CA VAL A 7 -2.39 -7.76 1.86
C VAL A 7 -2.17 -6.87 3.07
N ASN A 8 -3.16 -6.82 3.96
CA ASN A 8 -2.97 -6.34 5.32
C ASN A 8 -2.18 -7.39 6.09
N ILE A 9 -0.91 -7.12 6.37
CA ILE A 9 -0.10 -7.96 7.26
C ILE A 9 -0.35 -7.48 8.69
N LEU A 10 -1.14 -8.26 9.42
CA LEU A 10 -1.15 -8.22 10.88
C LEU A 10 0.14 -8.89 11.37
N ASN A 11 0.98 -8.13 12.06
CA ASN A 11 2.10 -8.67 12.83
C ASN A 11 1.56 -9.55 13.97
N THR A 12 1.86 -10.83 13.91
CA THR A 12 1.90 -11.69 15.10
C THR A 12 3.34 -12.13 15.31
N GLU A 13 3.92 -11.70 16.41
CA GLU A 13 5.16 -12.24 16.96
C GLU A 13 4.94 -13.66 17.46
N ASN A 14 5.89 -14.52 17.19
CA ASN A 14 6.55 -15.51 18.07
C ASN A 14 6.88 -16.80 17.36
N GLY A 15 8.11 -17.25 17.55
CA GLY A 15 8.51 -18.63 17.34
C GLY A 15 9.93 -18.83 16.88
N HIS A 16 10.84 -18.96 17.82
CA HIS A 16 12.19 -19.52 17.63
C HIS A 16 12.19 -20.81 16.82
N ASN A 17 13.06 -20.91 15.85
CA ASN A 17 13.67 -22.18 15.51
C ASN A 17 15.09 -21.98 14.95
N THR A 18 16.04 -22.45 15.72
CA THR A 18 17.45 -22.59 15.40
C THR A 18 17.62 -23.80 14.45
N SER A 19 18.16 -23.58 13.26
CA SER A 19 18.70 -24.65 12.43
C SER A 19 20.17 -24.34 12.11
N THR A 20 21.02 -25.14 12.73
CA THR A 20 22.47 -25.19 12.50
C THR A 20 22.76 -25.90 11.19
N TYR A 21 23.40 -25.21 10.25
CA TYR A 21 24.12 -25.85 9.14
C TYR A 21 25.62 -25.68 9.35
N GLY A 22 26.29 -26.82 9.57
CA GLY A 22 27.73 -26.90 9.67
C GLY A 22 28.40 -26.70 8.30
N ALA A 23 29.27 -25.70 8.23
CA ALA A 23 30.20 -25.53 7.12
C ALA A 23 31.54 -26.14 7.48
N SER A 24 31.93 -27.18 6.77
CA SER A 24 33.24 -27.84 6.79
C SER A 24 34.31 -26.88 6.25
N ALA A 25 35.23 -26.46 7.11
CA ALA A 25 36.40 -25.68 6.70
C ALA A 25 37.55 -26.62 6.30
N ALA A 26 37.89 -26.61 5.02
CA ALA A 26 39.09 -27.24 4.51
C ALA A 26 40.33 -26.42 4.93
N ARG A 27 41.26 -27.07 5.62
CA ARG A 27 42.57 -26.48 6.01
C ARG A 27 43.51 -26.42 4.79
N TYR A 28 43.94 -25.23 4.48
CA TYR A 28 45.04 -24.98 3.55
C TYR A 28 46.35 -24.97 4.33
N VAL A 29 47.32 -25.82 3.92
CA VAL A 29 48.70 -25.91 4.45
C VAL A 29 49.65 -25.29 3.39
N PRO A 30 50.39 -24.21 3.69
CA PRO A 30 51.40 -23.68 2.76
C PRO A 30 52.73 -24.43 2.87
N PRO A 31 53.54 -24.55 1.77
CA PRO A 31 54.80 -25.28 1.75
C PRO A 31 55.95 -24.49 2.40
N HIS A 32 56.85 -25.24 2.99
CA HIS A 32 58.09 -24.81 3.60
C HIS A 32 59.03 -24.09 2.63
N ALA A 33 59.49 -22.88 3.01
CA ALA A 33 60.62 -22.21 2.33
C ALA A 33 61.78 -22.06 3.27
N GLY A 34 62.92 -22.40 2.76
CA GLY A 34 64.19 -22.71 3.40
C GLY A 34 64.87 -21.58 4.20
N GLN A 35 65.62 -22.05 5.16
CA GLN A 35 66.56 -21.26 5.98
C GLN A 35 67.69 -20.65 5.15
N ARG A 36 67.84 -19.35 5.17
CA ARG A 36 69.13 -18.69 4.81
C ARG A 36 69.73 -17.99 6.05
N ASN A 37 70.85 -18.56 6.49
CA ASN A 37 71.80 -17.96 7.45
C ASN A 37 72.26 -16.59 6.99
N ARG A 38 72.02 -15.53 7.77
CA ARG A 38 72.73 -14.24 7.69
C ARG A 38 73.25 -13.84 9.04
N LYS A 39 74.51 -13.53 9.05
CA LYS A 39 75.35 -13.12 10.18
C LYS A 39 74.84 -11.80 10.80
N PRO A 40 75.07 -11.55 12.09
CA PRO A 40 74.57 -10.38 12.82
C PRO A 40 75.35 -9.12 12.49
N LEU A 41 74.69 -8.07 12.03
CA LEU A 41 75.24 -6.71 11.94
C LEU A 41 74.95 -6.02 13.27
N LYS A 42 76.10 -5.82 14.02
CA LYS A 42 76.02 -5.22 15.35
C LYS A 42 75.98 -3.69 15.31
N GLN A 43 75.08 -3.15 16.12
CA GLN A 43 75.29 -1.94 16.91
C GLN A 43 75.50 -0.60 16.17
N HIS A 44 74.52 0.00 15.58
CA HIS A 44 74.42 1.48 15.58
C HIS A 44 72.97 2.04 15.46
N ILE A 45 71.95 1.20 15.55
CA ILE A 45 70.53 1.61 15.27
C ILE A 45 69.75 1.90 16.56
N MET A 46 70.37 1.77 17.76
CA MET A 46 69.58 1.89 19.00
C MET A 46 69.40 3.31 19.55
N LYS A 47 70.10 4.30 19.04
CA LYS A 47 69.95 5.69 19.53
C LYS A 47 68.97 6.51 18.74
N THR A 48 68.79 6.25 17.48
CA THR A 48 67.79 6.95 16.61
C THR A 48 66.40 6.47 16.79
N LYS A 49 66.14 5.19 17.15
CA LYS A 49 64.81 4.66 17.38
C LYS A 49 64.05 5.24 18.57
N LYS A 50 64.78 5.61 19.64
CA LYS A 50 64.16 6.21 20.84
C LYS A 50 63.72 7.65 20.63
N ILE A 51 64.32 8.40 19.75
CA ILE A 51 63.88 9.76 19.38
C ILE A 51 62.69 9.74 18.44
N LEU A 52 62.60 8.73 17.53
CA LEU A 52 61.49 8.59 16.62
C LEU A 52 60.21 8.20 17.37
N TYR A 53 60.28 7.40 18.43
CA TYR A 53 59.12 7.05 19.26
C TYR A 53 58.61 8.24 20.10
N LEU A 54 59.47 9.18 20.46
CA LEU A 54 59.09 10.36 21.24
C LEU A 54 58.31 11.38 20.38
N PHE A 55 58.51 11.39 19.06
CA PHE A 55 57.77 12.25 18.12
C PHE A 55 56.52 11.59 17.57
N LEU A 56 56.38 10.24 17.62
CA LEU A 56 55.17 9.54 17.19
C LEU A 56 54.11 9.46 18.29
N LEU A 57 54.46 9.65 19.55
CA LEU A 57 53.54 9.54 20.67
C LEU A 57 52.45 10.62 20.72
N PRO A 58 52.67 11.89 20.32
CA PRO A 58 51.61 12.91 20.33
C PRO A 58 50.64 12.80 19.15
N LEU A 59 50.95 12.01 18.10
CA LEU A 59 50.02 11.84 16.95
C LEU A 59 48.85 10.87 17.21
N ILE A 60 48.87 10.14 18.33
CA ILE A 60 47.84 9.18 18.69
C ILE A 60 46.68 9.85 19.46
N PHE A 61 46.86 11.07 19.95
CA PHE A 61 45.86 11.77 20.77
C PHE A 61 44.94 12.72 19.98
N THR A 62 45.12 12.86 18.65
CA THR A 62 44.26 13.75 17.84
C THR A 62 43.21 13.05 17.00
N ALA A 63 42.98 11.76 17.20
CA ALA A 63 42.02 11.01 16.39
C ALA A 63 40.92 10.40 17.26
N CYS A 64 40.19 11.24 17.93
CA CYS A 64 38.81 10.91 18.33
C CYS A 64 38.08 12.21 18.70
N GLU A 65 37.76 13.04 17.71
CA GLU A 65 36.51 13.77 17.80
C GLU A 65 35.42 12.71 17.65
N THR A 66 34.92 12.21 18.76
CA THR A 66 33.62 11.61 18.78
C THR A 66 32.66 12.72 18.37
N LYS A 67 32.26 12.73 17.08
CA LYS A 67 31.05 13.45 16.72
C LYS A 67 29.99 12.91 17.64
N ASP A 68 29.48 13.74 18.52
CA ASP A 68 28.36 13.42 19.34
C ASP A 68 27.27 12.89 18.37
N ILE A 69 26.86 11.63 18.57
CA ILE A 69 25.72 11.11 17.87
C ILE A 69 24.59 12.04 18.27
N PRO A 70 23.93 12.74 17.32
CA PRO A 70 22.87 13.63 17.67
C PRO A 70 21.85 12.83 18.49
N VAL A 71 21.81 13.08 19.79
CA VAL A 71 20.83 12.49 20.68
C VAL A 71 19.54 13.19 20.35
N TYR A 72 18.57 12.41 19.86
CA TYR A 72 17.24 12.91 19.61
C TYR A 72 16.65 13.36 20.95
N THR A 73 16.56 14.67 21.15
CA THR A 73 15.93 15.22 22.34
C THR A 73 14.42 15.14 22.19
N SER A 74 13.70 14.80 23.28
CA SER A 74 12.25 14.66 23.30
C SER A 74 11.47 15.91 22.86
N ASP A 75 12.15 17.05 22.81
CA ASP A 75 11.57 18.35 22.46
C ASP A 75 11.31 18.51 20.94
N ASP A 76 11.81 17.62 20.11
CA ASP A 76 11.63 17.59 18.66
C ASP A 76 10.68 16.48 18.20
N ALA A 77 9.71 16.10 19.00
CA ALA A 77 8.74 15.07 18.60
C ALA A 77 7.91 15.55 17.40
N ALA A 78 7.89 14.74 16.35
CA ALA A 78 7.11 15.02 15.15
C ALA A 78 6.03 13.96 14.93
N LEU A 79 4.94 14.36 14.28
CA LEU A 79 3.88 13.44 13.85
C LEU A 79 3.91 13.24 12.34
N TYR A 80 3.49 12.06 11.94
CA TYR A 80 3.27 11.73 10.54
C TYR A 80 2.23 10.63 10.38
N PHE A 81 1.52 10.64 9.26
CA PHE A 81 0.67 9.52 8.88
C PHE A 81 1.52 8.35 8.37
N GLN A 82 1.25 7.17 8.89
CA GLN A 82 1.90 5.96 8.42
C GLN A 82 1.48 5.68 6.99
N ARG A 83 2.48 5.55 6.11
CA ARG A 83 2.26 5.15 4.73
C ARG A 83 1.99 3.65 4.63
N THR A 84 1.14 3.27 3.69
CA THR A 84 0.90 1.89 3.31
C THR A 84 1.86 1.47 2.20
N ALA A 85 2.29 0.23 2.21
CA ALA A 85 3.11 -0.36 1.16
C ALA A 85 2.27 -1.31 0.32
N SER A 86 2.30 -1.17 -1.00
CA SER A 86 1.70 -2.13 -1.92
C SER A 86 2.76 -2.80 -2.77
N TYR A 87 2.59 -4.10 -3.01
CA TYR A 87 3.48 -4.92 -3.82
C TYR A 87 2.74 -5.37 -5.07
N ILE A 88 3.43 -5.31 -6.20
CA ILE A 88 3.00 -6.02 -7.40
C ILE A 88 3.70 -7.38 -7.36
N TRP A 89 2.92 -8.46 -7.33
CA TRP A 89 3.47 -9.82 -7.31
C TRP A 89 4.38 -10.05 -8.51
N GLY A 90 5.58 -10.56 -8.27
CA GLY A 90 6.61 -10.75 -9.31
C GLY A 90 7.43 -9.49 -9.64
N SER A 91 7.18 -8.35 -8.97
CA SER A 91 7.98 -7.13 -9.10
C SER A 91 8.79 -6.87 -7.83
N THR A 92 9.98 -6.29 -7.99
CA THR A 92 10.77 -5.77 -6.89
C THR A 92 10.33 -4.36 -6.46
N THR A 93 9.36 -3.78 -7.19
CA THR A 93 8.89 -2.41 -6.94
C THR A 93 7.85 -2.41 -5.82
N VAL A 94 8.12 -1.61 -4.79
CA VAL A 94 7.17 -1.30 -3.71
C VAL A 94 6.67 0.11 -3.93
N THR A 95 5.36 0.28 -4.06
CA THR A 95 4.72 1.59 -4.10
C THR A 95 4.23 1.94 -2.69
N TYR A 96 4.53 3.16 -2.23
CA TYR A 96 4.05 3.68 -0.96
C TYR A 96 3.00 4.73 -1.18
N SER A 97 2.00 4.74 -0.31
CA SER A 97 0.90 5.68 -0.35
C SER A 97 0.49 6.07 1.06
N ASN A 98 0.17 7.33 1.27
CA ASN A 98 -0.54 7.86 2.42
C ASN A 98 -2.02 8.07 2.08
N SER A 99 -2.60 7.13 1.36
CA SER A 99 -4.00 7.14 0.95
C SER A 99 -4.66 5.77 1.07
N THR A 100 -5.97 5.80 1.23
CA THR A 100 -6.86 4.63 1.12
C THR A 100 -7.91 4.91 0.07
N GLU A 101 -8.05 4.00 -0.90
CA GLU A 101 -9.12 4.04 -1.89
C GLU A 101 -10.03 2.84 -1.69
N PHE A 102 -11.34 3.07 -1.71
CA PHE A 102 -12.33 2.01 -1.59
C PHE A 102 -13.61 2.36 -2.34
N THR A 103 -14.43 1.33 -2.58
CA THR A 103 -15.74 1.48 -3.22
C THR A 103 -16.81 0.75 -2.45
N PHE A 104 -18.02 1.30 -2.43
CA PHE A 104 -19.23 0.61 -1.97
C PHE A 104 -19.81 -0.32 -3.04
N ALA A 105 -19.34 -0.23 -4.28
CA ALA A 105 -19.82 -1.08 -5.36
C ALA A 105 -19.67 -2.57 -5.02
N GLY A 106 -20.75 -3.32 -5.16
CA GLY A 106 -20.81 -4.74 -4.81
C GLY A 106 -20.95 -5.04 -3.32
N ALA A 107 -21.03 -4.04 -2.47
CA ALA A 107 -21.45 -4.24 -1.08
C ALA A 107 -22.93 -4.62 -1.00
N ALA A 108 -23.29 -5.40 0.02
CA ALA A 108 -24.70 -5.74 0.28
C ALA A 108 -25.55 -4.46 0.45
N ALA A 109 -26.80 -4.49 0.05
CA ALA A 109 -27.66 -3.31 0.03
C ALA A 109 -27.84 -2.67 1.41
N GLU A 110 -27.83 -3.48 2.46
CA GLU A 110 -27.93 -3.05 3.86
C GLU A 110 -26.64 -2.41 4.42
N LYS A 111 -25.52 -2.54 3.71
CA LYS A 111 -24.25 -1.95 4.13
C LYS A 111 -24.16 -0.47 3.73
N ASN A 112 -24.67 0.37 4.61
CA ASN A 112 -24.77 1.81 4.38
C ASN A 112 -23.55 2.62 4.87
N SER A 113 -22.60 1.98 5.56
CA SER A 113 -21.39 2.64 6.06
C SER A 113 -20.21 1.70 6.18
N VAL A 114 -19.01 2.30 6.24
CA VAL A 114 -17.76 1.60 6.50
C VAL A 114 -16.84 2.51 7.30
N THR A 115 -16.09 1.93 8.25
CA THR A 115 -15.11 2.68 9.05
C THR A 115 -13.70 2.30 8.62
N TYR A 116 -12.90 3.30 8.32
CA TYR A 116 -11.46 3.19 8.08
C TYR A 116 -10.66 3.94 9.12
N SER A 117 -9.38 3.62 9.22
CA SER A 117 -8.47 4.27 10.16
C SER A 117 -7.19 4.67 9.45
N ALA A 118 -6.74 5.91 9.68
CA ALA A 118 -5.40 6.35 9.34
C ALA A 118 -4.51 6.24 10.58
N GLU A 119 -3.39 5.57 10.47
CA GLU A 119 -2.42 5.45 11.56
C GLU A 119 -1.54 6.69 11.60
N VAL A 120 -1.47 7.33 12.77
CA VAL A 120 -0.54 8.42 13.08
C VAL A 120 0.58 7.87 13.93
N ARG A 121 1.82 8.19 13.59
CA ARG A 121 3.02 7.81 14.34
C ARG A 121 3.82 9.00 14.80
N THR A 122 4.58 8.80 15.86
CA THR A 122 5.52 9.81 16.36
C THR A 122 6.96 9.46 15.98
N MET A 123 7.74 10.48 15.61
CA MET A 123 9.19 10.44 15.73
C MET A 123 9.60 11.02 17.09
N GLY A 124 10.67 10.48 17.67
CA GLY A 124 11.14 10.87 18.99
C GLY A 124 10.84 9.83 20.07
N ASN A 125 11.14 10.20 21.32
CA ASN A 125 11.02 9.29 22.45
C ASN A 125 9.56 9.03 22.83
N VAL A 126 9.31 7.81 23.28
CA VAL A 126 8.03 7.45 23.92
C VAL A 126 8.00 8.06 25.32
N THR A 127 6.87 8.67 25.68
CA THR A 127 6.68 9.30 26.99
C THR A 127 5.83 8.42 27.91
N ASP A 128 5.90 8.65 29.19
CA ASP A 128 5.10 8.01 30.24
C ASP A 128 3.75 8.70 30.53
N TYR A 129 3.42 9.72 29.73
CA TYR A 129 2.16 10.47 29.80
C TYR A 129 1.50 10.57 28.42
N ASP A 130 0.17 10.79 28.43
CA ASP A 130 -0.62 10.99 27.21
C ASP A 130 -0.28 12.33 26.56
N ARG A 131 -0.08 12.35 25.25
CA ARG A 131 0.18 13.56 24.46
C ARG A 131 -0.95 13.80 23.47
N PRO A 132 -1.80 14.81 23.67
CA PRO A 132 -2.80 15.22 22.70
C PRO A 132 -2.15 15.63 21.36
N PHE A 133 -2.83 15.33 20.26
CA PHE A 133 -2.45 15.83 18.95
C PHE A 133 -3.68 16.30 18.17
N LYS A 134 -3.46 17.14 17.18
CA LYS A 134 -4.53 17.80 16.42
C LYS A 134 -4.51 17.33 14.96
N VAL A 135 -5.70 17.00 14.46
CA VAL A 135 -5.96 16.72 13.05
C VAL A 135 -7.12 17.58 12.60
N GLU A 136 -7.07 18.10 11.41
CA GLU A 136 -8.16 18.83 10.77
C GLU A 136 -8.53 18.18 9.44
N ILE A 137 -9.75 18.43 8.97
CA ILE A 137 -10.14 18.14 7.59
C ILE A 137 -9.65 19.28 6.71
N ASP A 138 -8.79 18.96 5.75
CA ASP A 138 -8.36 19.92 4.74
C ASP A 138 -9.53 20.18 3.78
N LYS A 139 -10.20 21.31 3.98
CA LYS A 139 -11.43 21.67 3.25
C LYS A 139 -11.18 22.06 1.79
N GLU A 140 -9.97 22.49 1.46
CA GLU A 140 -9.61 22.84 0.08
C GLU A 140 -9.36 21.60 -0.77
N MET A 141 -8.85 20.54 -0.15
CA MET A 141 -8.53 19.27 -0.82
C MET A 141 -9.63 18.22 -0.66
N SER A 142 -10.64 18.46 0.17
CA SER A 142 -11.74 17.52 0.43
C SER A 142 -12.98 17.92 -0.36
N THR A 143 -13.60 16.95 -1.02
CA THR A 143 -14.91 17.07 -1.69
C THR A 143 -16.03 16.44 -0.88
N GLY A 144 -15.71 15.51 0.04
CA GLY A 144 -16.66 14.92 0.97
C GLY A 144 -17.11 15.94 2.02
N ILE A 145 -18.37 15.86 2.41
CA ILE A 145 -19.02 16.76 3.39
C ILE A 145 -19.24 16.00 4.68
N GLN A 146 -18.71 16.51 5.80
CA GLN A 146 -18.93 15.92 7.12
C GLN A 146 -20.41 16.00 7.51
N GLY A 147 -20.92 14.93 8.14
CA GLY A 147 -22.34 14.78 8.48
C GLY A 147 -23.21 14.29 7.32
N VAL A 148 -22.70 14.25 6.08
CA VAL A 148 -23.38 13.71 4.88
C VAL A 148 -22.63 12.47 4.37
N HIS A 149 -21.38 12.62 4.01
CA HIS A 149 -20.57 11.59 3.37
C HIS A 149 -19.67 10.85 4.35
N PHE A 150 -19.33 11.50 5.46
CA PHE A 150 -18.52 10.89 6.52
C PHE A 150 -18.76 11.55 7.87
N ASP A 151 -18.35 10.85 8.93
CA ASP A 151 -18.21 11.39 10.28
C ASP A 151 -16.90 10.94 10.92
N THR A 152 -16.37 11.80 11.80
CA THR A 152 -15.17 11.55 12.58
C THR A 152 -15.19 12.37 13.86
N ASN A 153 -14.55 11.84 14.92
CA ASN A 153 -14.29 12.60 16.14
C ASN A 153 -12.78 12.91 16.22
N LEU A 154 -12.44 14.18 16.03
CA LEU A 154 -11.07 14.66 16.05
C LEU A 154 -10.67 15.36 17.37
N ASP A 155 -11.61 15.54 18.31
CA ASP A 155 -11.40 16.36 19.52
C ASP A 155 -10.60 15.62 20.62
N THR A 156 -10.58 14.30 20.59
CA THR A 156 -10.01 13.46 21.68
C THR A 156 -8.78 12.66 21.27
N LEU A 157 -8.11 13.11 20.22
CA LEU A 157 -6.96 12.41 19.67
C LEU A 157 -5.73 12.57 20.56
N LYS A 158 -5.08 11.46 20.89
CA LYS A 158 -3.84 11.44 21.68
C LYS A 158 -2.99 10.23 21.42
N ILE A 159 -1.69 10.40 21.50
CA ILE A 159 -0.74 9.30 21.67
C ILE A 159 -0.73 8.96 23.16
N LYS A 160 -1.14 7.75 23.49
CA LYS A 160 -1.19 7.28 24.90
C LYS A 160 0.21 7.09 25.46
N ALA A 161 0.33 7.21 26.79
CA ALA A 161 1.53 6.84 27.52
C ALA A 161 2.07 5.48 27.09
N GLY A 162 3.38 5.38 26.85
CA GLY A 162 4.03 4.15 26.43
C GLY A 162 3.76 3.74 24.96
N LYS A 163 3.12 4.59 24.14
CA LYS A 163 2.83 4.33 22.74
C LYS A 163 3.54 5.32 21.82
N SER A 164 3.82 4.86 20.60
CA SER A 164 4.37 5.67 19.50
C SER A 164 3.38 5.87 18.35
N ASN A 165 2.13 5.42 18.50
CA ASN A 165 1.10 5.53 17.46
C ASN A 165 -0.30 5.72 18.04
N ALA A 166 -1.18 6.24 17.19
CA ALA A 166 -2.63 6.31 17.41
C ALA A 166 -3.35 6.16 16.05
N TYR A 167 -4.69 6.09 16.09
CA TYR A 167 -5.52 5.92 14.91
C TYR A 167 -6.58 7.02 14.85
N VAL A 168 -6.65 7.70 13.71
CA VAL A 168 -7.76 8.56 13.35
C VAL A 168 -8.80 7.72 12.62
N ARG A 169 -10.00 7.59 13.19
CA ARG A 169 -11.09 6.78 12.63
C ARG A 169 -12.10 7.69 11.94
N ILE A 170 -12.50 7.28 10.74
CA ILE A 170 -13.54 7.95 9.95
C ILE A 170 -14.56 6.90 9.53
N THR A 171 -15.82 7.21 9.75
CA THR A 171 -16.94 6.42 9.22
C THR A 171 -17.46 7.11 7.97
N PHE A 172 -17.42 6.41 6.85
CA PHE A 172 -17.92 6.86 5.56
C PHE A 172 -19.32 6.32 5.32
N TYR A 173 -20.18 7.11 4.72
CA TYR A 173 -21.57 6.78 4.40
C TYR A 173 -21.75 6.57 2.91
N ARG A 174 -22.60 5.60 2.59
CA ARG A 174 -23.03 5.30 1.23
C ARG A 174 -24.13 6.27 0.83
N THR A 175 -23.83 7.19 -0.08
CA THR A 175 -24.75 8.22 -0.56
C THR A 175 -24.98 8.07 -2.06
N PRO A 176 -26.16 8.49 -2.60
CA PRO A 176 -26.51 8.26 -4.01
C PRO A 176 -25.54 8.89 -5.02
N ASP A 177 -24.91 10.00 -4.69
CA ASP A 177 -23.96 10.71 -5.55
C ASP A 177 -22.63 9.96 -5.77
N LEU A 178 -22.32 8.98 -4.91
CA LEU A 178 -21.17 8.10 -5.08
C LEU A 178 -21.27 7.20 -6.32
N LEU A 179 -22.46 7.01 -6.87
CA LEU A 179 -22.68 6.27 -8.12
C LEU A 179 -22.01 6.97 -9.32
N ASP A 180 -21.99 8.29 -9.31
CA ASP A 180 -21.51 9.13 -10.42
C ASP A 180 -20.23 9.90 -10.08
N SER A 181 -19.84 9.96 -8.82
CA SER A 181 -18.68 10.73 -8.36
C SER A 181 -17.76 9.95 -7.44
N THR A 182 -16.49 10.31 -7.46
CA THR A 182 -15.50 9.88 -6.45
C THR A 182 -15.25 11.03 -5.51
N LEU A 183 -15.53 10.83 -4.24
CA LEU A 183 -15.30 11.83 -3.20
C LEU A 183 -13.96 11.62 -2.52
N THR A 184 -13.40 12.72 -2.02
CA THR A 184 -12.11 12.76 -1.34
C THR A 184 -12.28 13.39 0.04
N VAL A 185 -11.62 12.81 1.06
CA VAL A 185 -11.46 13.40 2.39
C VAL A 185 -9.99 13.39 2.72
N VAL A 186 -9.43 14.55 3.02
CA VAL A 186 -8.02 14.73 3.35
C VAL A 186 -7.90 15.14 4.81
N LEU A 187 -7.18 14.33 5.58
CA LEU A 187 -6.75 14.66 6.94
C LEU A 187 -5.44 15.43 6.88
N HIS A 188 -5.30 16.42 7.74
CA HIS A 188 -4.09 17.22 7.90
C HIS A 188 -3.68 17.28 9.38
N LEU A 189 -2.45 16.88 9.69
CA LEU A 189 -1.86 17.01 11.02
C LEU A 189 -1.51 18.47 11.27
N ILE A 190 -1.91 18.97 12.44
CA ILE A 190 -1.64 20.35 12.86
C ILE A 190 -0.65 20.35 14.01
N GLU A 191 0.35 21.23 13.94
CA GLU A 191 1.36 21.44 14.98
C GLU A 191 0.71 21.89 16.29
N ASN A 192 1.24 21.39 17.41
CA ASN A 192 0.82 21.82 18.75
C ASN A 192 2.01 21.81 19.72
N GLU A 193 1.77 22.05 21.00
CA GLU A 193 2.79 22.12 22.04
C GLU A 193 3.56 20.80 22.28
N HIS A 194 3.01 19.66 21.85
CA HIS A 194 3.62 18.34 22.04
C HIS A 194 4.31 17.80 20.78
N PHE A 195 3.91 18.31 19.59
CA PHE A 195 4.36 17.76 18.32
C PHE A 195 4.48 18.83 17.24
N ASN A 196 5.54 18.77 16.47
CA ASN A 196 5.61 19.46 15.20
C ASN A 196 5.01 18.60 14.08
N ALA A 197 4.54 19.24 13.00
CA ALA A 197 3.97 18.61 11.80
C ALA A 197 4.79 19.02 10.57
N ARG A 198 6.11 18.80 10.60
CA ARG A 198 7.07 19.27 9.59
C ARG A 198 7.58 18.16 8.69
N ILE A 199 6.99 16.95 8.77
CA ILE A 199 7.37 15.85 7.89
C ILE A 199 6.51 15.94 6.63
N ASP A 200 6.72 17.00 5.87
CA ASP A 200 6.07 17.29 4.60
C ASP A 200 6.72 16.53 3.43
N GLU A 201 7.97 16.07 3.59
CA GLU A 201 8.65 15.25 2.59
C GLU A 201 9.15 13.93 3.18
N TYR A 202 8.55 12.81 2.77
CA TYR A 202 9.18 11.50 2.90
C TYR A 202 9.99 11.19 1.66
N LYS A 203 11.30 11.28 1.77
CA LYS A 203 12.18 10.67 0.77
C LYS A 203 12.29 9.19 1.05
N LYS A 204 11.76 8.40 0.16
CA LYS A 204 12.04 6.98 0.13
C LYS A 204 13.11 6.69 -0.90
N THR A 205 14.24 6.20 -0.42
CA THR A 205 15.22 5.52 -1.28
C THR A 205 14.93 4.02 -1.20
N ASN A 206 14.50 3.45 -2.30
CA ASN A 206 14.51 2.00 -2.41
C ASN A 206 15.96 1.60 -2.74
N GLN A 207 16.57 0.75 -1.90
CA GLN A 207 17.93 0.28 -2.14
C GLN A 207 18.08 -0.57 -3.42
N TRP A 208 16.96 -0.97 -4.03
CA TRP A 208 16.93 -1.80 -5.22
C TRP A 208 16.60 -1.03 -6.51
N ASN A 209 16.00 0.13 -6.39
CA ASN A 209 15.81 1.06 -7.50
C ASN A 209 15.95 2.48 -6.97
N SER A 210 16.51 3.38 -7.76
CA SER A 210 16.75 4.77 -7.40
C SER A 210 15.51 5.68 -7.45
N SER A 211 14.30 5.12 -7.47
CA SER A 211 13.07 5.90 -7.43
C SER A 211 12.81 6.42 -6.04
N SER A 212 12.78 7.73 -5.87
CA SER A 212 12.33 8.40 -4.66
C SER A 212 10.94 8.99 -4.91
N GLU A 213 9.97 8.60 -4.08
CA GLU A 213 8.68 9.27 -4.04
C GLU A 213 8.68 10.25 -2.86
N ASN A 214 8.32 11.50 -3.12
CA ASN A 214 8.04 12.48 -2.07
C ASN A 214 6.57 12.32 -1.67
N LEU A 215 6.33 11.93 -0.43
CA LEU A 215 5.00 11.86 0.16
C LEU A 215 4.92 12.88 1.28
N ASP A 216 3.84 13.66 1.30
CA ASP A 216 3.52 14.53 2.43
C ASP A 216 3.07 13.69 3.63
N GLY A 217 3.93 13.54 4.62
CA GLY A 217 3.63 12.77 5.83
C GLY A 217 2.62 13.46 6.75
N THR A 218 2.32 14.73 6.52
CA THR A 218 1.34 15.48 7.33
C THR A 218 -0.09 15.30 6.85
N ARG A 219 -0.30 14.69 5.66
CA ARG A 219 -1.62 14.47 5.06
C ARG A 219 -1.91 13.00 4.83
N TYR A 220 -3.18 12.65 4.95
CA TYR A 220 -3.70 11.32 4.58
C TYR A 220 -5.01 11.46 3.82
N THR A 221 -5.09 10.80 2.67
CA THR A 221 -6.20 10.94 1.75
C THR A 221 -7.07 9.69 1.73
N PHE A 222 -8.38 9.85 1.89
CA PHE A 222 -9.37 8.83 1.58
C PHE A 222 -10.08 9.20 0.28
N LYS A 223 -10.18 8.25 -0.65
CA LYS A 223 -10.98 8.37 -1.87
C LYS A 223 -12.02 7.26 -1.88
N PHE A 224 -13.25 7.60 -2.15
CA PHE A 224 -14.33 6.64 -2.11
C PHE A 224 -15.45 6.96 -3.10
N ASN A 225 -16.09 5.91 -3.57
CA ASN A 225 -17.19 5.96 -4.54
C ASN A 225 -18.08 4.73 -4.42
N GLU A 226 -19.11 4.65 -5.28
CA GLU A 226 -19.90 3.44 -5.52
C GLU A 226 -19.85 3.04 -7.01
N GLN A 227 -18.65 3.08 -7.58
CA GLN A 227 -18.44 2.78 -8.99
C GLN A 227 -17.75 1.43 -9.15
N TYR A 228 -18.27 0.65 -10.08
CA TYR A 228 -17.60 -0.57 -10.51
C TYR A 228 -16.41 -0.21 -11.39
N SER A 229 -15.32 -0.93 -11.22
CA SER A 229 -14.17 -0.90 -12.12
C SER A 229 -14.10 -2.18 -12.94
N GLU A 230 -13.57 -2.06 -14.16
CA GLU A 230 -13.38 -3.22 -15.02
C GLU A 230 -12.44 -4.24 -14.36
N PRO A 231 -12.90 -5.51 -14.18
CA PRO A 231 -12.00 -6.56 -13.69
C PRO A 231 -10.91 -6.86 -14.72
N THR A 232 -9.67 -7.03 -14.28
CA THR A 232 -8.56 -7.39 -15.16
C THR A 232 -8.85 -8.66 -16.00
N TYR A 233 -9.59 -9.61 -15.43
CA TYR A 233 -9.96 -10.83 -16.13
C TYR A 233 -10.99 -10.60 -17.24
N TRP A 234 -11.82 -9.54 -17.12
CA TRP A 234 -12.74 -9.13 -18.19
C TRP A 234 -11.95 -8.62 -19.40
N SER A 235 -11.04 -7.67 -19.22
CA SER A 235 -10.23 -7.13 -20.32
C SER A 235 -9.32 -8.17 -20.99
N TRP A 236 -8.90 -9.21 -20.25
CA TRP A 236 -8.04 -10.24 -20.83
C TRP A 236 -8.81 -11.35 -21.56
N PHE A 237 -9.96 -11.75 -21.04
CA PHE A 237 -10.68 -12.93 -21.51
C PHE A 237 -12.17 -12.69 -21.65
N GLY A 238 -12.77 -11.82 -20.84
CA GLY A 238 -14.20 -11.61 -20.80
C GLY A 238 -14.72 -10.88 -22.05
N GLU A 239 -13.96 -9.94 -22.56
CA GLU A 239 -14.34 -9.09 -23.70
C GLU A 239 -14.68 -9.91 -24.95
N GLY A 240 -13.93 -10.98 -25.22
CA GLY A 240 -14.18 -11.88 -26.34
C GLY A 240 -15.49 -12.68 -26.28
N PHE A 241 -16.17 -12.69 -25.12
CA PHE A 241 -17.45 -13.37 -24.90
C PHE A 241 -18.58 -12.39 -24.57
N LEU A 242 -18.30 -11.42 -23.72
CA LEU A 242 -19.27 -10.50 -23.13
C LEU A 242 -19.27 -9.13 -23.81
N GLY A 243 -18.32 -8.89 -24.75
CA GLY A 243 -18.09 -7.60 -25.38
C GLY A 243 -17.41 -6.59 -24.47
N PRO A 244 -17.24 -5.33 -24.93
CA PRO A 244 -16.65 -4.26 -24.16
C PRO A 244 -17.32 -4.10 -22.81
N TRP A 245 -16.50 -3.85 -21.77
CA TRP A 245 -16.99 -3.70 -20.41
C TRP A 245 -17.75 -2.38 -20.23
N THR A 246 -18.91 -2.49 -19.55
CA THR A 246 -19.62 -1.34 -18.97
C THR A 246 -20.06 -1.69 -17.56
N PRO A 247 -20.24 -0.72 -16.64
CA PRO A 247 -20.76 -0.99 -15.30
C PRO A 247 -22.12 -1.70 -15.33
N GLN A 248 -23.03 -1.29 -16.23
CA GLN A 248 -24.34 -1.86 -16.38
C GLN A 248 -24.28 -3.31 -16.85
N LYS A 249 -23.47 -3.60 -17.85
CA LYS A 249 -23.25 -4.97 -18.35
C LYS A 249 -22.66 -5.86 -17.27
N TYR A 250 -21.68 -5.34 -16.51
CA TYR A 250 -21.10 -6.05 -15.37
C TYR A 250 -22.16 -6.43 -14.31
N ILE A 251 -23.07 -5.50 -13.99
CA ILE A 251 -24.17 -5.76 -13.06
C ILE A 251 -25.10 -6.85 -13.61
N VAL A 252 -25.49 -6.77 -14.89
CA VAL A 252 -26.35 -7.76 -15.54
C VAL A 252 -25.70 -9.14 -15.54
N VAL A 253 -24.43 -9.24 -15.94
CA VAL A 253 -23.69 -10.51 -15.94
C VAL A 253 -23.64 -11.11 -14.54
N ASN A 254 -23.33 -10.30 -13.54
CA ASN A 254 -23.28 -10.76 -12.15
C ASN A 254 -24.65 -11.23 -11.63
N SER A 255 -25.72 -10.50 -11.97
CA SER A 255 -27.09 -10.88 -11.60
C SER A 255 -27.49 -12.21 -12.22
N VAL A 256 -27.31 -12.38 -13.53
CA VAL A 256 -27.68 -13.61 -14.26
C VAL A 256 -26.88 -14.81 -13.79
N MET A 257 -25.56 -14.62 -13.51
CA MET A 257 -24.66 -15.71 -13.16
C MET A 257 -24.56 -15.98 -11.65
N GLY A 258 -25.13 -15.13 -10.81
CA GLY A 258 -24.92 -15.18 -9.37
C GLY A 258 -23.45 -14.94 -8.99
N TRP A 259 -22.74 -14.12 -9.76
CA TRP A 259 -21.34 -13.77 -9.50
C TRP A 259 -21.25 -12.48 -8.68
N THR A 260 -20.15 -12.35 -7.96
CA THR A 260 -19.85 -11.19 -7.12
C THR A 260 -18.55 -10.52 -7.56
N VAL A 261 -18.30 -9.31 -7.07
CA VAL A 261 -17.01 -8.61 -7.26
C VAL A 261 -15.85 -9.50 -6.80
N ASN A 262 -16.02 -10.24 -5.70
CA ASN A 262 -15.00 -11.14 -5.20
C ASN A 262 -14.75 -12.33 -6.14
N ASP A 263 -15.76 -12.87 -6.81
CA ASP A 263 -15.60 -13.96 -7.77
C ASP A 263 -14.72 -13.51 -8.97
N TRP A 264 -14.85 -12.26 -9.39
CA TRP A 264 -13.99 -11.66 -10.42
C TRP A 264 -12.56 -11.42 -9.95
N SER A 265 -12.34 -11.07 -8.68
CA SER A 265 -10.99 -10.93 -8.11
C SER A 265 -10.24 -12.26 -8.03
N GLN A 266 -10.97 -13.37 -7.93
CA GLN A 266 -10.45 -14.74 -7.91
C GLN A 266 -10.46 -15.40 -9.30
N ALA A 267 -10.86 -14.67 -10.35
CA ALA A 267 -11.06 -15.23 -11.68
C ALA A 267 -9.80 -15.91 -12.23
N GLY A 268 -10.00 -17.07 -12.87
CA GLY A 268 -8.92 -17.87 -13.46
C GLY A 268 -8.11 -18.70 -12.46
N GLN A 269 -8.38 -18.63 -11.17
CA GLN A 269 -7.78 -19.51 -10.17
C GLN A 269 -8.43 -20.90 -10.17
N ALA A 270 -7.76 -21.89 -9.61
CA ALA A 270 -8.31 -23.24 -9.48
C ALA A 270 -9.61 -23.20 -8.65
N GLY A 271 -10.70 -23.74 -9.22
CA GLY A 271 -12.02 -23.76 -8.57
C GLY A 271 -12.79 -22.44 -8.60
N ALA A 272 -12.28 -21.37 -9.21
CA ALA A 272 -12.97 -20.10 -9.32
C ALA A 272 -14.29 -20.22 -10.09
N LYS A 273 -15.32 -19.45 -9.63
CA LYS A 273 -16.60 -19.35 -10.34
C LYS A 273 -16.42 -18.67 -11.71
N VAL A 274 -15.54 -17.66 -11.79
CA VAL A 274 -15.22 -17.00 -13.06
C VAL A 274 -13.96 -17.64 -13.62
N SER A 275 -14.10 -18.31 -14.76
CA SER A 275 -13.00 -18.96 -15.46
C SER A 275 -13.23 -18.92 -16.96
N TYR A 276 -12.17 -19.07 -17.75
CA TYR A 276 -12.26 -19.06 -19.22
C TYR A 276 -13.34 -20.01 -19.75
N GLY A 277 -13.37 -21.25 -19.27
CA GLY A 277 -14.37 -22.25 -19.69
C GLY A 277 -15.82 -21.89 -19.31
N ARG A 278 -16.03 -21.02 -18.32
CA ARG A 278 -17.36 -20.56 -17.92
C ARG A 278 -17.80 -19.27 -18.62
N LEU A 279 -16.90 -18.51 -19.24
CA LEU A 279 -17.25 -17.28 -19.94
C LEU A 279 -18.21 -17.51 -21.11
N GLY A 280 -17.96 -18.56 -21.91
CA GLY A 280 -18.87 -18.92 -23.00
C GLY A 280 -20.26 -19.35 -22.54
N PHE A 281 -20.35 -20.05 -21.39
CA PHE A 281 -21.64 -20.36 -20.76
C PHE A 281 -22.32 -19.09 -20.25
N ALA A 282 -21.58 -18.21 -19.59
CA ALA A 282 -22.11 -16.94 -19.10
C ALA A 282 -22.63 -16.07 -20.25
N ALA A 283 -21.88 -15.95 -21.35
CA ALA A 283 -22.32 -15.19 -22.52
C ALA A 283 -23.63 -15.73 -23.08
N LYS A 284 -23.81 -17.06 -23.19
CA LYS A 284 -25.10 -17.67 -23.62
C LYS A 284 -26.23 -17.37 -22.63
N ALA A 285 -25.98 -17.50 -21.32
CA ALA A 285 -27.00 -17.23 -20.31
C ALA A 285 -27.44 -15.77 -20.32
N VAL A 286 -26.48 -14.85 -20.38
CA VAL A 286 -26.75 -13.41 -20.44
C VAL A 286 -27.41 -13.02 -21.75
N ARG A 287 -26.98 -13.58 -22.89
CA ARG A 287 -27.63 -13.36 -24.18
C ARG A 287 -29.11 -13.80 -24.13
N ASN A 288 -29.41 -14.97 -23.57
CA ASN A 288 -30.79 -15.46 -23.46
C ASN A 288 -31.61 -14.54 -22.55
N TYR A 289 -31.08 -14.10 -21.43
CA TYR A 289 -31.71 -13.11 -20.55
C TYR A 289 -32.03 -11.80 -21.30
N LEU A 290 -31.06 -11.24 -22.02
CA LEU A 290 -31.23 -9.99 -22.77
C LEU A 290 -32.24 -10.13 -23.87
N GLN A 291 -32.28 -11.28 -24.59
CA GLN A 291 -33.28 -11.59 -25.60
C GLN A 291 -34.67 -11.70 -25.00
N GLU A 292 -34.82 -12.39 -23.87
CA GLU A 292 -36.10 -12.49 -23.16
C GLU A 292 -36.63 -11.12 -22.73
N GLN A 293 -35.73 -10.23 -22.25
CA GLN A 293 -36.13 -8.86 -21.93
C GLN A 293 -36.57 -8.08 -23.19
N ALA A 294 -35.87 -8.25 -24.30
CA ALA A 294 -36.26 -7.63 -25.58
C ALA A 294 -37.63 -8.17 -26.06
N ASP A 295 -37.81 -9.48 -26.02
CA ASP A 295 -39.06 -10.11 -26.46
C ASP A 295 -40.26 -9.66 -25.61
N ASN A 296 -40.04 -9.30 -24.34
CA ASN A 296 -41.04 -8.79 -23.40
C ASN A 296 -41.16 -7.25 -23.39
N ASP A 297 -40.71 -6.55 -24.43
CA ASP A 297 -40.77 -5.09 -24.57
C ASP A 297 -40.04 -4.29 -23.45
N THR A 298 -39.08 -4.91 -22.81
CA THR A 298 -38.23 -4.30 -21.75
C THR A 298 -36.74 -4.44 -22.04
N PRO A 299 -36.28 -3.99 -23.23
CA PRO A 299 -34.87 -4.19 -23.63
C PRO A 299 -33.92 -3.50 -22.67
N VAL A 300 -32.87 -4.21 -22.29
CA VAL A 300 -31.84 -3.68 -21.37
C VAL A 300 -30.92 -2.73 -22.13
N LYS A 301 -30.65 -1.58 -21.53
CA LYS A 301 -29.77 -0.54 -22.10
C LYS A 301 -28.54 -0.29 -21.25
N ASP A 302 -27.46 0.08 -21.89
CA ASP A 302 -26.28 0.66 -21.25
C ASP A 302 -26.50 2.13 -20.83
N LYS A 303 -25.57 2.72 -20.09
CA LYS A 303 -25.68 4.09 -19.57
C LYS A 303 -25.81 5.15 -20.67
N ASP A 304 -25.25 4.89 -21.86
CA ASP A 304 -25.34 5.75 -23.04
C ASP A 304 -26.68 5.65 -23.78
N GLY A 305 -27.58 4.78 -23.31
CA GLY A 305 -28.90 4.56 -23.91
C GLY A 305 -28.91 3.54 -25.06
N SER A 306 -27.77 3.00 -25.46
CA SER A 306 -27.70 1.92 -26.47
C SER A 306 -28.23 0.61 -25.90
N TYR A 307 -28.77 -0.24 -26.78
CA TYR A 307 -29.18 -1.59 -26.37
C TYR A 307 -27.96 -2.44 -26.04
N MET A 308 -28.02 -3.13 -24.91
CA MET A 308 -26.87 -3.90 -24.39
C MET A 308 -26.57 -5.10 -25.30
N GLN A 309 -25.37 -5.08 -25.92
CA GLN A 309 -24.88 -6.17 -26.76
C GLN A 309 -23.69 -6.88 -26.12
N LEU A 310 -23.52 -8.15 -26.48
CA LEU A 310 -22.37 -8.98 -26.13
C LEU A 310 -21.39 -9.04 -27.31
N ALA A 311 -20.33 -9.85 -27.19
CA ALA A 311 -19.40 -10.09 -28.27
C ALA A 311 -20.05 -10.82 -29.47
N ASP A 312 -19.41 -10.73 -30.64
CA ASP A 312 -19.81 -11.45 -31.84
C ASP A 312 -19.99 -12.95 -31.55
N GLY A 313 -21.07 -13.52 -32.09
CA GLY A 313 -21.49 -14.89 -31.79
C GLY A 313 -22.42 -15.05 -30.59
N TYR A 314 -22.65 -13.97 -29.80
CA TYR A 314 -23.58 -13.90 -28.70
C TYR A 314 -24.52 -12.69 -28.83
N THR A 315 -24.79 -12.24 -30.05
CA THR A 315 -25.63 -11.07 -30.35
C THR A 315 -27.07 -11.28 -29.92
N VAL A 316 -27.67 -10.20 -29.46
CA VAL A 316 -29.12 -10.11 -29.15
C VAL A 316 -29.83 -9.43 -30.32
N ASP A 317 -30.99 -9.95 -30.71
CA ASP A 317 -31.79 -9.37 -31.79
C ASP A 317 -32.68 -8.23 -31.23
N TYR A 318 -32.36 -7.00 -31.65
CA TYR A 318 -33.12 -5.81 -31.32
C TYR A 318 -33.84 -5.19 -32.53
N SER A 319 -33.99 -5.94 -33.65
CA SER A 319 -34.60 -5.44 -34.87
C SER A 319 -36.01 -4.86 -34.69
N ARG A 320 -36.73 -5.23 -33.59
CA ARG A 320 -38.03 -4.63 -33.23
C ARG A 320 -37.95 -3.19 -32.75
N TYR A 321 -36.76 -2.71 -32.41
CA TYR A 321 -36.51 -1.40 -31.76
C TYR A 321 -35.74 -0.45 -32.64
N GLU A 322 -35.31 -0.92 -33.81
CA GLU A 322 -34.69 -0.15 -34.88
C GLU A 322 -35.77 0.35 -35.85
#